data_ea314e889d69e1c871896cf9dba23780
#
_entry.id   ea314e889d69e1c871896cf9dba23780
#
_cell.length_a   1.000
_cell.length_b   1.000
_cell.length_c   1.000
_cell.angle_alpha   90.00
_cell.angle_beta   90.00
_cell.angle_gamma   90.00
#
_symmetry.space_group_name_H-M   'P 1'
#
loop_
_entity.id
_entity.type
_entity.pdbx_description
1 polymer ?
#
loop_
_entity_poly.entity_id
_entity_poly.type
_entity_poly.pdbx_seq_one_letter_code
_entity_poly.pdbx_strand_id
1 'polypeptide(L)'
;MAKYELDGVQPEVAASAWVADSAQVIGRVHLAADSSVWFGSVLRGDNDPIRVGEGSNIQDGSVLHTDKGKPLDIGKHVTIGHNVILHGCTIGDESLIGMGAIVLNG
;
A
#
# COMPACT_ATOMS: atom_id res chain seq x y z
N MET A 1 -7.65 -6.50 10.86
CA MET A 1 -6.91 -6.57 9.57
C MET A 1 -7.31 -7.81 8.82
N ALA A 2 -7.68 -7.65 7.56
CA ALA A 2 -7.88 -8.79 6.68
C ALA A 2 -6.63 -8.98 5.82
N LYS A 3 -5.90 -10.04 6.09
CA LYS A 3 -4.65 -10.40 5.42
C LYS A 3 -4.87 -11.70 4.66
N TYR A 4 -4.67 -11.65 3.34
CA TYR A 4 -4.96 -12.79 2.47
C TYR A 4 -3.69 -13.30 1.79
N GLU A 5 -3.50 -14.62 1.86
CA GLU A 5 -2.50 -15.30 1.06
C GLU A 5 -3.01 -15.43 -0.39
N LEU A 6 -2.11 -15.22 -1.34
CA LEU A 6 -2.41 -15.39 -2.76
C LEU A 6 -1.23 -16.10 -3.43
N ASP A 7 -1.51 -17.19 -4.14
CA ASP A 7 -0.49 -18.02 -4.81
C ASP A 7 0.64 -18.44 -3.86
N GLY A 8 0.30 -18.79 -2.63
CA GLY A 8 1.26 -19.20 -1.61
C GLY A 8 2.07 -18.07 -1.00
N VAL A 9 1.75 -16.80 -1.32
CA VAL A 9 2.45 -15.63 -0.79
C VAL A 9 1.55 -14.88 0.17
N GLN A 10 2.05 -14.66 1.39
CA GLN A 10 1.36 -13.87 2.41
C GLN A 10 1.94 -12.47 2.49
N PRO A 11 1.12 -11.46 2.85
CA PRO A 11 1.64 -10.15 3.18
C PRO A 11 2.67 -10.20 4.31
N GLU A 12 3.71 -9.40 4.19
CA GLU A 12 4.72 -9.21 5.23
C GLU A 12 4.45 -7.88 5.94
N VAL A 13 4.08 -7.97 7.20
CA VAL A 13 3.69 -6.81 8.00
C VAL A 13 4.64 -6.69 9.18
N ALA A 14 5.38 -5.59 9.25
CA ALA A 14 6.29 -5.34 10.37
C ALA A 14 5.50 -5.27 11.69
N ALA A 15 6.15 -5.67 12.79
CA ALA A 15 5.48 -5.73 14.10
C ALA A 15 4.91 -4.38 14.53
N SER A 16 5.55 -3.27 14.16
CA SER A 16 5.10 -1.93 14.49
C SER A 16 4.17 -1.29 13.46
N ALA A 17 3.88 -1.99 12.37
CA ALA A 17 2.91 -1.51 11.39
C ALA A 17 1.48 -1.72 11.90
N TRP A 18 0.60 -0.79 11.55
CA TRP A 18 -0.80 -0.87 11.94
C TRP A 18 -1.71 -0.97 10.71
N VAL A 19 -2.64 -1.90 10.75
CA VAL A 19 -3.62 -2.10 9.66
C VAL A 19 -5.01 -2.15 10.28
N ALA A 20 -5.90 -1.29 9.79
CA ALA A 20 -7.29 -1.26 10.25
C ALA A 20 -7.99 -2.59 9.94
N ASP A 21 -8.94 -2.99 10.79
CA ASP A 21 -9.67 -4.25 10.60
C ASP A 21 -10.38 -4.30 9.25
N SER A 22 -10.89 -3.19 8.77
CA SER A 22 -11.60 -3.12 7.49
C SER A 22 -10.68 -2.98 6.28
N ALA A 23 -9.38 -2.81 6.47
CA ALA A 23 -8.43 -2.77 5.36
C ALA A 23 -8.13 -4.19 4.87
N GLN A 24 -7.96 -4.34 3.56
CA GLN A 24 -7.69 -5.62 2.91
C GLN A 24 -6.26 -5.61 2.36
N VAL A 25 -5.42 -6.54 2.79
CA VAL A 25 -4.02 -6.64 2.38
C VAL A 25 -3.81 -8.02 1.76
N ILE A 26 -3.48 -8.07 0.48
CA ILE A 26 -3.56 -9.29 -0.33
C ILE A 26 -2.24 -9.57 -1.03
N GLY A 27 -1.66 -10.74 -0.80
CA GLY A 27 -0.53 -11.26 -1.56
C GLY A 27 0.80 -10.57 -1.28
N ARG A 28 1.47 -10.14 -2.34
CA ARG A 28 2.81 -9.54 -2.28
C ARG A 28 2.78 -8.10 -1.80
N VAL A 29 2.50 -7.92 -0.52
CA VAL A 29 2.49 -6.61 0.13
C VAL A 29 3.50 -6.62 1.27
N HIS A 30 4.35 -5.59 1.32
CA HIS A 30 5.35 -5.41 2.36
C HIS A 30 5.08 -4.09 3.08
N LEU A 31 4.72 -4.17 4.34
CA LEU A 31 4.49 -3.01 5.19
C LEU A 31 5.67 -2.87 6.16
N ALA A 32 6.46 -1.82 5.97
CA ALA A 32 7.63 -1.57 6.80
C ALA A 32 7.27 -1.07 8.20
N ALA A 33 8.27 -0.93 9.06
CA ALA A 33 8.09 -0.46 10.42
C ALA A 33 7.33 0.87 10.47
N ASP A 34 6.42 1.00 11.42
CA ASP A 34 5.67 2.23 11.69
C ASP A 34 4.82 2.72 10.52
N SER A 35 4.60 1.88 9.52
CA SER A 35 3.64 2.18 8.46
C SER A 35 2.21 1.92 8.93
N SER A 36 1.23 2.53 8.26
CA SER A 36 -0.16 2.34 8.63
C SER A 36 -1.07 2.31 7.40
N VAL A 37 -2.08 1.46 7.48
CA VAL A 37 -3.11 1.31 6.44
C VAL A 37 -4.47 1.48 7.10
N TRP A 38 -5.23 2.44 6.63
CA TRP A 38 -6.43 2.91 7.31
C TRP A 38 -7.70 2.29 6.75
N PHE A 39 -8.83 2.68 7.32
CA PHE A 39 -10.12 2.00 7.14
C PHE A 39 -10.55 1.91 5.68
N GLY A 40 -10.96 0.72 5.26
CA GLY A 40 -11.52 0.47 3.93
C GLY A 40 -10.51 0.47 2.78
N SER A 41 -9.22 0.64 3.07
CA SER A 41 -8.20 0.60 2.02
C SER A 41 -7.97 -0.82 1.52
N VAL A 42 -7.58 -0.95 0.26
CA VAL A 42 -7.29 -2.24 -0.38
C VAL A 42 -5.91 -2.19 -1.03
N LEU A 43 -5.03 -3.08 -0.60
CA LEU A 43 -3.69 -3.25 -1.18
C LEU A 43 -3.63 -4.64 -1.80
N ARG A 44 -3.67 -4.71 -3.11
CA ARG A 44 -3.71 -5.99 -3.82
C ARG A 44 -2.42 -6.20 -4.63
N GLY A 45 -1.48 -6.92 -4.04
CA GLY A 45 -0.21 -7.29 -4.68
C GLY A 45 -0.29 -8.66 -5.35
N ASP A 46 -1.12 -8.78 -6.35
CA ASP A 46 -1.35 -10.05 -7.06
C ASP A 46 -0.42 -10.25 -8.27
N ASN A 47 -0.09 -9.19 -8.98
CA ASN A 47 0.83 -9.26 -10.12
C ASN A 47 2.27 -9.04 -9.68
N ASP A 48 2.59 -7.82 -9.24
CA ASP A 48 3.89 -7.44 -8.71
C ASP A 48 3.71 -6.89 -7.29
N PRO A 49 4.81 -6.80 -6.51
CA PRO A 49 4.70 -6.39 -5.11
C PRO A 49 4.29 -4.93 -4.92
N ILE A 50 3.67 -4.69 -3.78
CA ILE A 50 3.44 -3.37 -3.21
C ILE A 50 4.34 -3.25 -1.99
N ARG A 51 5.17 -2.21 -1.94
CA ARG A 51 6.04 -1.93 -0.79
C ARG A 51 5.70 -0.58 -0.21
N VAL A 52 5.41 -0.56 1.08
CA VAL A 52 5.14 0.68 1.82
C VAL A 52 6.29 0.92 2.77
N GLY A 53 6.99 2.03 2.61
CA GLY A 53 8.17 2.38 3.36
C GLY A 53 7.89 2.75 4.81
N GLU A 54 8.95 2.82 5.61
CA GLU A 54 8.89 3.14 7.03
C GLU A 54 8.17 4.46 7.29
N GLY A 55 7.27 4.47 8.27
CA GLY A 55 6.58 5.68 8.70
C GLY A 55 5.56 6.23 7.71
N SER A 56 5.31 5.55 6.61
CA SER A 56 4.33 5.98 5.60
C SER A 56 2.92 5.56 5.97
N ASN A 57 1.93 6.34 5.53
CA ASN A 57 0.53 6.04 5.82
C ASN A 57 -0.31 6.01 4.54
N ILE A 58 -1.19 5.04 4.48
CA ILE A 58 -2.19 4.87 3.43
C ILE A 58 -3.54 5.14 4.07
N GLN A 59 -4.14 6.27 3.75
CA GLN A 59 -5.34 6.71 4.44
C GLN A 59 -6.61 6.06 3.87
N ASP A 60 -7.72 6.32 4.54
CA ASP A 60 -9.00 5.65 4.36
C ASP A 60 -9.46 5.58 2.91
N GLY A 61 -9.94 4.41 2.50
CA GLY A 61 -10.59 4.22 1.19
C GLY A 61 -9.66 4.21 -0.02
N SER A 62 -8.35 4.17 0.19
CA SER A 62 -7.38 4.14 -0.91
C SER A 62 -7.28 2.75 -1.52
N VAL A 63 -6.97 2.70 -2.82
CA VAL A 63 -6.82 1.44 -3.55
C VAL A 63 -5.46 1.41 -4.23
N LEU A 64 -4.66 0.39 -3.91
CA LEU A 64 -3.31 0.20 -4.41
C LEU A 64 -3.25 -1.13 -5.15
N HIS A 65 -2.76 -1.10 -6.38
CA HIS A 65 -2.67 -2.28 -7.23
C HIS A 65 -1.44 -2.22 -8.12
N THR A 66 -1.11 -3.34 -8.75
CA THR A 66 0.07 -3.48 -9.61
C THR A 66 -0.29 -4.22 -10.88
N ASP A 67 0.51 -4.01 -11.92
CA ASP A 67 0.53 -4.86 -13.10
C ASP A 67 1.84 -5.63 -13.14
N LYS A 68 1.91 -6.67 -13.93
CA LYS A 68 3.15 -7.42 -14.14
C LYS A 68 4.22 -6.50 -14.72
N GLY A 69 5.39 -6.45 -14.09
CA GLY A 69 6.48 -5.55 -14.46
C GLY A 69 6.28 -4.11 -13.99
N LYS A 70 5.22 -3.82 -13.24
CA LYS A 70 4.93 -2.49 -12.71
C LYS A 70 4.65 -2.58 -11.21
N PRO A 71 5.68 -2.75 -10.38
CA PRO A 71 5.51 -2.76 -8.93
C PRO A 71 5.10 -1.39 -8.42
N LEU A 72 4.58 -1.36 -7.20
CA LEU A 72 4.22 -0.13 -6.52
C LEU A 72 5.15 0.05 -5.33
N ASP A 73 6.00 1.06 -5.39
CA ASP A 73 6.97 1.36 -4.35
C ASP A 73 6.67 2.72 -3.74
N ILE A 74 6.35 2.72 -2.45
CA ILE A 74 6.13 3.93 -1.66
C ILE A 74 7.30 4.08 -0.70
N GLY A 75 7.95 5.23 -0.75
CA GLY A 75 9.11 5.53 0.08
C GLY A 75 8.78 5.70 1.56
N LYS A 76 9.71 6.32 2.29
CA LYS A 76 9.60 6.56 3.73
C LYS A 76 8.88 7.87 4.02
N HIS A 77 8.12 7.89 5.12
CA HIS A 77 7.45 9.09 5.62
C HIS A 77 6.57 9.75 4.56
N VAL A 78 5.89 8.93 3.76
CA VAL A 78 4.97 9.37 2.71
C VAL A 78 3.55 9.40 3.29
N THR A 79 2.79 10.43 2.93
CA THR A 79 1.37 10.51 3.22
C THR A 79 0.57 10.26 1.95
N ILE A 80 -0.21 9.19 1.95
CA ILE A 80 -1.19 8.92 0.90
C ILE A 80 -2.56 9.30 1.45
N GLY A 81 -3.15 10.34 0.90
CA GLY A 81 -4.44 10.87 1.38
C GLY A 81 -5.61 9.93 1.16
N HIS A 82 -6.79 10.36 1.60
CA HIS A 82 -8.01 9.55 1.49
C HIS A 82 -8.42 9.33 0.03
N ASN A 83 -8.97 8.16 -0.26
CA ASN A 83 -9.53 7.82 -1.57
C ASN A 83 -8.55 8.05 -2.74
N VAL A 84 -7.29 7.76 -2.51
CA VAL A 84 -6.24 7.82 -3.54
C VAL A 84 -6.18 6.48 -4.27
N ILE A 85 -5.94 6.53 -5.57
CA ILE A 85 -5.66 5.34 -6.37
C ILE A 85 -4.21 5.40 -6.82
N LEU A 86 -3.43 4.40 -6.43
CA LEU A 86 -2.05 4.22 -6.90
C LEU A 86 -1.96 2.91 -7.66
N HIS A 87 -1.40 2.95 -8.83
CA HIS A 87 -1.31 1.78 -9.68
C HIS A 87 0.06 1.72 -10.37
N GLY A 88 0.89 0.75 -9.96
CA GLY A 88 2.17 0.47 -10.60
C GLY A 88 3.11 1.66 -10.73
N CYS A 89 3.28 2.44 -9.67
CA CYS A 89 4.06 3.67 -9.68
C CYS A 89 5.07 3.72 -8.53
N THR A 90 5.91 4.73 -8.53
CA THR A 90 6.89 4.97 -7.47
C THR A 90 6.62 6.33 -6.83
N ILE A 91 6.47 6.34 -5.52
CA ILE A 91 6.29 7.56 -4.74
C ILE A 91 7.55 7.76 -3.90
N GLY A 92 8.24 8.87 -4.11
CA GLY A 92 9.47 9.18 -3.41
C GLY A 92 9.26 9.51 -1.93
N ASP A 93 10.36 9.45 -1.17
CA ASP A 93 10.33 9.72 0.28
C ASP A 93 9.73 11.09 0.57
N GLU A 94 9.02 11.18 1.69
CA GLU A 94 8.45 12.42 2.24
C GLU A 94 7.44 13.12 1.33
N SER A 95 6.92 12.42 0.30
CA SER A 95 5.89 12.95 -0.57
C SER A 95 4.53 12.99 0.12
N LEU A 96 3.69 13.89 -0.32
CA LEU A 96 2.27 13.92 0.05
C LEU A 96 1.44 13.80 -1.22
N ILE A 97 0.64 12.75 -1.29
CA ILE A 97 -0.32 12.55 -2.38
C ILE A 97 -1.68 12.99 -1.86
N GLY A 98 -2.23 14.05 -2.43
CA GLY A 98 -3.47 14.64 -1.97
C GLY A 98 -4.67 13.72 -2.13
N MET A 99 -5.67 13.90 -1.27
CA MET A 99 -6.89 13.08 -1.30
C MET A 99 -7.55 13.09 -2.67
N GLY A 100 -8.01 11.93 -3.11
CA GLY A 100 -8.68 11.76 -4.39
C GLY A 100 -7.76 11.72 -5.61
N ALA A 101 -6.44 11.78 -5.43
CA ALA A 101 -5.50 11.72 -6.55
C ALA A 101 -5.48 10.32 -7.18
N ILE A 102 -5.15 10.29 -8.47
CA ILE A 102 -4.98 9.05 -9.22
C ILE A 102 -3.60 9.09 -9.88
N VAL A 103 -2.76 8.10 -9.55
CA VAL A 103 -1.41 7.96 -10.11
C VAL A 103 -1.33 6.59 -10.77
N LEU A 104 -1.08 6.58 -12.07
CA LEU A 104 -1.07 5.37 -12.88
C LEU A 104 0.36 4.89 -13.17
N ASN A 105 0.47 3.80 -13.94
CA ASN A 105 1.73 3.12 -14.23
C ASN A 105 2.83 4.06 -14.72
N GLY A 106 4.01 3.82 -14.20
CA GLY A 106 5.19 4.61 -14.54
C GLY A 106 5.25 5.92 -13.83
#